data_c7ad30b0ffa52a3bf53e77188aa4e612
#
_entry.id   c7ad30b0ffa52a3bf53e77188aa4e612
#
_cell.length_a   1.000
_cell.length_b   1.000
_cell.length_c   1.000
_cell.angle_alpha   90.00
_cell.angle_beta   90.00
_cell.angle_gamma   90.00
#
_symmetry.space_group_name_H-M   'P 1'
#
loop_
_entity.id
_entity.type
_entity.pdbx_description
1 polymer ?
#
loop_
_entity_poly.entity_id
_entity_poly.type
_entity_poly.pdbx_seq_one_letter_code
_entity_poly.pdbx_strand_id
1 'polypeptide(L)'
;MKVRLLSIYLLFIPLTVFSQKITLGTCVTRDNGLYKGEMQSGKPNGKGITTFKNGDTYEGEYVKGKRQGKGVYSFSDGEKYDGEWFQDQQHGYGTYYFMNNNKYVGLWFRDYQQGYGVMYYYNGDKYEGNWQKDMRQGKGKYTFASGAYYEGEWKDDQKNGKGFFDWGDGTTYDGMWLNNQRSGKGTNKYADGDVYIGEWLNDIQNGKGIYKFQNGDVYEGDYVQGERTGTGIFKYENGDKYTGMFKEGNKDGMGTYVWQNGDSYTGQWQNDMQNGKGKLVKKNGDVFEGTFKNGKVDGEIIIHYADGSRFKGMYKNGMRNGNAIEENKDGMRFEGSYVDDVRDGKFIEKDRNGNIIKQGYYESGLRYEE
;
A
#
# COMPACT_ATOMS: atom_id res chain seq x y z
N MET A 1 1.10 -70.36 62.86
CA MET A 1 1.91 -69.38 62.10
C MET A 1 1.79 -68.04 62.81
N LYS A 2 2.83 -67.60 63.55
CA LYS A 2 2.80 -66.39 64.39
C LYS A 2 3.26 -65.21 63.50
N VAL A 3 2.35 -64.22 63.25
CA VAL A 3 2.69 -62.97 62.57
C VAL A 3 3.26 -62.02 63.62
N ARG A 4 4.51 -61.63 63.47
CA ARG A 4 5.16 -60.59 64.30
C ARG A 4 4.80 -59.22 63.65
N LEU A 5 4.08 -58.34 64.36
CA LEU A 5 3.94 -56.93 64.05
C LEU A 5 5.27 -56.22 64.39
N LEU A 6 5.87 -55.60 63.38
CA LEU A 6 7.00 -54.73 63.54
C LEU A 6 6.45 -53.29 63.72
N SER A 7 6.56 -52.75 64.92
CA SER A 7 6.19 -51.36 65.20
C SER A 7 7.33 -50.42 64.74
N ILE A 8 7.07 -49.66 63.70
CA ILE A 8 7.98 -48.59 63.25
C ILE A 8 7.69 -47.34 64.07
N TYR A 9 8.61 -46.97 64.94
CA TYR A 9 8.60 -45.71 65.64
C TYR A 9 9.12 -44.64 64.69
N LEU A 10 8.20 -43.74 64.14
CA LEU A 10 8.56 -42.49 63.44
C LEU A 10 9.05 -41.52 64.53
N LEU A 11 10.36 -41.23 64.54
CA LEU A 11 10.93 -40.12 65.28
C LEU A 11 10.52 -38.84 64.62
N PHE A 12 9.55 -38.11 65.17
CA PHE A 12 9.26 -36.73 64.84
C PHE A 12 10.38 -35.85 65.42
N ILE A 13 11.36 -35.47 64.57
CA ILE A 13 12.28 -34.40 64.91
C ILE A 13 11.55 -33.11 64.62
N PRO A 14 11.27 -32.26 65.62
CA PRO A 14 10.67 -30.96 65.34
C PRO A 14 11.72 -30.10 64.57
N LEU A 15 11.46 -29.80 63.32
CA LEU A 15 12.20 -28.76 62.61
C LEU A 15 11.87 -27.41 63.27
N THR A 16 12.70 -26.99 64.22
CA THR A 16 12.67 -25.64 64.73
C THR A 16 13.19 -24.73 63.64
N VAL A 17 12.29 -24.15 62.86
CA VAL A 17 12.60 -23.02 61.98
C VAL A 17 12.94 -21.86 62.88
N PHE A 18 14.24 -21.64 63.15
CA PHE A 18 14.69 -20.38 63.75
C PHE A 18 14.42 -19.27 62.76
N SER A 19 13.31 -18.54 62.89
CA SER A 19 13.10 -17.29 62.24
C SER A 19 14.21 -16.32 62.69
N GLN A 20 15.19 -16.07 61.81
CA GLN A 20 16.24 -15.11 62.10
C GLN A 20 15.63 -13.71 62.23
N LYS A 21 15.90 -13.05 63.36
CA LYS A 21 15.33 -11.75 63.71
C LYS A 21 15.76 -10.69 62.68
N ILE A 22 14.82 -9.97 62.13
CA ILE A 22 15.05 -8.75 61.32
C ILE A 22 15.47 -7.63 62.30
N THR A 23 16.52 -6.91 61.97
CA THR A 23 17.03 -5.78 62.75
C THR A 23 17.23 -4.57 61.84
N LEU A 24 17.10 -3.37 62.36
CA LEU A 24 17.49 -2.16 61.63
C LEU A 24 19.01 -1.95 61.73
N GLY A 25 19.64 -1.57 60.60
CA GLY A 25 21.07 -1.35 60.56
C GLY A 25 21.56 -0.68 59.28
N THR A 26 22.89 -0.56 59.21
CA THR A 26 23.58 0.01 58.03
C THR A 26 24.69 -0.95 57.58
N CYS A 27 24.92 -1.00 56.27
CA CYS A 27 26.09 -1.71 55.72
C CYS A 27 26.46 -1.17 54.35
N VAL A 28 27.61 -1.53 53.85
CA VAL A 28 27.99 -1.28 52.44
C VAL A 28 27.50 -2.45 51.61
N THR A 29 26.77 -2.13 50.53
CA THR A 29 26.24 -3.13 49.62
C THR A 29 27.35 -3.65 48.67
N ARG A 30 27.08 -4.70 47.92
CA ARG A 30 28.05 -5.29 46.99
C ARG A 30 28.51 -4.32 45.89
N ASP A 31 27.64 -3.41 45.48
CA ASP A 31 27.89 -2.31 44.51
C ASP A 31 28.36 -1.01 45.10
N ASN A 32 28.93 -1.07 46.33
CA ASN A 32 29.54 0.02 47.12
C ASN A 32 28.57 1.14 47.51
N GLY A 33 27.26 0.88 47.56
CA GLY A 33 26.28 1.81 48.11
C GLY A 33 26.19 1.73 49.64
N LEU A 34 25.87 2.83 50.32
CA LEU A 34 25.58 2.88 51.74
C LEU A 34 24.10 2.52 51.96
N TYR A 35 23.84 1.35 52.48
CA TYR A 35 22.50 0.86 52.83
C TYR A 35 22.12 1.25 54.24
N LYS A 36 20.85 1.64 54.43
CA LYS A 36 20.21 1.82 55.72
C LYS A 36 18.80 1.22 55.67
N GLY A 37 18.50 0.26 56.57
CA GLY A 37 17.19 -0.38 56.57
C GLY A 37 17.17 -1.70 57.33
N GLU A 38 16.22 -2.57 56.93
CA GLU A 38 16.01 -3.88 57.52
C GLU A 38 17.11 -4.87 57.09
N MET A 39 17.66 -5.60 58.08
CA MET A 39 18.78 -6.52 57.88
C MET A 39 18.48 -7.87 58.47
N GLN A 40 19.00 -8.91 57.85
CA GLN A 40 18.98 -10.29 58.33
C GLN A 40 20.35 -10.91 58.08
N SER A 41 20.98 -11.49 59.14
CA SER A 41 22.30 -12.11 59.00
C SER A 41 23.38 -11.17 58.44
N GLY A 42 23.36 -9.88 58.78
CA GLY A 42 24.33 -8.90 58.34
C GLY A 42 24.16 -8.41 56.90
N LYS A 43 23.04 -8.74 56.25
CA LYS A 43 22.73 -8.35 54.85
C LYS A 43 21.41 -7.59 54.77
N PRO A 44 21.23 -6.66 53.79
CA PRO A 44 19.93 -6.12 53.47
C PRO A 44 18.88 -7.19 53.26
N ASN A 45 17.75 -7.11 53.99
CA ASN A 45 16.66 -8.05 53.88
C ASN A 45 15.38 -7.45 54.45
N GLY A 46 14.42 -7.13 53.60
CA GLY A 46 13.27 -6.29 53.90
C GLY A 46 13.41 -4.90 53.28
N LYS A 47 12.81 -3.86 53.87
CA LYS A 47 12.79 -2.49 53.31
C LYS A 47 14.02 -1.72 53.70
N GLY A 48 14.55 -0.88 52.77
CA GLY A 48 15.66 -0.01 53.05
C GLY A 48 16.01 0.92 51.91
N ILE A 49 16.95 1.82 52.19
CA ILE A 49 17.43 2.82 51.24
C ILE A 49 18.93 2.59 51.03
N THR A 50 19.38 2.62 49.78
CA THR A 50 20.79 2.64 49.41
C THR A 50 21.12 3.95 48.70
N THR A 51 22.19 4.63 49.18
CA THR A 51 22.77 5.79 48.47
C THR A 51 24.10 5.36 47.86
N PHE A 52 24.24 5.52 46.55
CA PHE A 52 25.43 5.15 45.79
C PHE A 52 26.41 6.32 45.69
N LYS A 53 27.70 6.04 45.44
CA LYS A 53 28.74 7.07 45.36
C LYS A 53 28.57 8.08 44.22
N ASN A 54 27.90 7.66 43.13
CA ASN A 54 27.57 8.52 41.98
C ASN A 54 26.36 9.44 42.20
N GLY A 55 25.73 9.37 43.38
CA GLY A 55 24.55 10.15 43.74
C GLY A 55 23.21 9.44 43.45
N ASP A 56 23.21 8.28 42.83
CA ASP A 56 22.00 7.47 42.65
C ASP A 56 21.44 7.03 44.01
N THR A 57 20.14 6.76 44.05
CA THR A 57 19.49 6.19 45.22
C THR A 57 18.56 5.03 44.82
N TYR A 58 18.45 4.05 45.71
CA TYR A 58 17.42 3.03 45.63
C TYR A 58 16.66 2.98 46.96
N GLU A 59 15.35 3.04 46.88
CA GLU A 59 14.45 2.81 48.00
C GLU A 59 13.51 1.67 47.70
N GLY A 60 13.54 0.57 48.45
CA GLY A 60 12.75 -0.59 48.16
C GLY A 60 13.05 -1.82 48.96
N GLU A 61 12.62 -2.93 48.45
CA GLU A 61 12.75 -4.23 49.11
C GLU A 61 14.04 -4.95 48.70
N TYR A 62 14.57 -5.69 49.68
CA TYR A 62 15.79 -6.48 49.53
C TYR A 62 15.55 -7.91 50.03
N VAL A 63 16.16 -8.88 49.36
CA VAL A 63 16.27 -10.26 49.83
C VAL A 63 17.72 -10.71 49.70
N LYS A 64 18.30 -11.13 50.86
CA LYS A 64 19.68 -11.64 50.97
C LYS A 64 20.72 -10.69 50.33
N GLY A 65 20.54 -9.36 50.47
CA GLY A 65 21.46 -8.34 49.99
C GLY A 65 21.26 -7.90 48.55
N LYS A 66 20.22 -8.35 47.87
CA LYS A 66 19.87 -7.99 46.51
C LYS A 66 18.54 -7.24 46.45
N ARG A 67 18.41 -6.27 45.58
CA ARG A 67 17.13 -5.61 45.24
C ARG A 67 16.15 -6.65 44.74
N GLN A 68 14.95 -6.69 45.34
CA GLN A 68 13.95 -7.70 45.10
C GLN A 68 12.57 -7.12 45.44
N GLY A 69 11.49 -7.55 44.77
CA GLY A 69 10.16 -7.02 45.04
C GLY A 69 10.01 -5.58 44.51
N LYS A 70 9.31 -4.69 45.22
CA LYS A 70 9.05 -3.32 44.77
C LYS A 70 10.13 -2.35 45.22
N GLY A 71 10.49 -1.41 44.34
CA GLY A 71 11.44 -0.36 44.67
C GLY A 71 11.60 0.71 43.63
N VAL A 72 12.06 1.86 44.05
CA VAL A 72 12.35 3.04 43.25
C VAL A 72 13.84 3.23 43.14
N TYR A 73 14.37 3.28 41.95
CA TYR A 73 15.74 3.70 41.65
C TYR A 73 15.72 5.08 41.03
N SER A 74 16.36 6.04 41.64
CA SER A 74 16.52 7.39 41.13
C SER A 74 17.98 7.58 40.74
N PHE A 75 18.19 7.85 39.48
CA PHE A 75 19.49 8.15 38.90
C PHE A 75 19.88 9.62 39.19
N SER A 76 21.15 9.88 39.35
CA SER A 76 21.67 11.22 39.62
C SER A 76 21.49 12.22 38.49
N ASP A 77 21.27 11.75 37.26
CA ASP A 77 20.94 12.54 36.08
C ASP A 77 19.44 12.90 35.94
N GLY A 78 18.60 12.42 36.87
CA GLY A 78 17.17 12.72 36.92
C GLY A 78 16.26 11.62 36.34
N GLU A 79 16.80 10.57 35.75
CA GLU A 79 16.01 9.43 35.35
C GLU A 79 15.49 8.67 36.59
N LYS A 80 14.42 7.90 36.42
CA LYS A 80 13.83 7.13 37.51
C LYS A 80 13.17 5.86 37.00
N TYR A 81 13.41 4.76 37.73
CA TYR A 81 12.63 3.53 37.59
C TYR A 81 11.83 3.29 38.87
N ASP A 82 10.55 3.05 38.74
CA ASP A 82 9.60 2.72 39.81
C ASP A 82 8.88 1.43 39.44
N GLY A 83 9.23 0.30 40.07
CA GLY A 83 8.71 -0.97 39.64
C GLY A 83 9.22 -2.18 40.44
N GLU A 84 9.05 -3.33 39.82
CA GLU A 84 9.48 -4.61 40.40
C GLU A 84 10.94 -4.89 40.06
N TRP A 85 11.61 -5.56 41.01
CA TRP A 85 13.02 -5.93 40.96
C TRP A 85 13.18 -7.44 41.19
N PHE A 86 14.10 -8.03 40.47
CA PHE A 86 14.51 -9.41 40.69
C PHE A 86 16.02 -9.56 40.58
N GLN A 87 16.66 -9.93 41.71
CA GLN A 87 18.11 -10.15 41.81
C GLN A 87 18.95 -8.98 41.28
N ASP A 88 18.64 -7.76 41.70
CA ASP A 88 19.27 -6.49 41.32
C ASP A 88 18.93 -5.95 39.92
N GLN A 89 18.04 -6.61 39.17
CA GLN A 89 17.59 -6.21 37.83
C GLN A 89 16.14 -5.73 37.83
N GLN A 90 15.83 -4.76 36.97
CA GLN A 90 14.45 -4.36 36.68
C GLN A 90 13.70 -5.56 36.12
N HIS A 91 12.51 -5.81 36.66
CA HIS A 91 11.74 -7.01 36.34
C HIS A 91 10.26 -6.77 36.56
N GLY A 92 9.38 -7.68 36.05
CA GLY A 92 7.95 -7.56 36.28
C GLY A 92 7.37 -6.25 35.72
N TYR A 93 6.44 -5.62 36.44
CA TYR A 93 5.78 -4.40 35.98
C TYR A 93 6.47 -3.17 36.59
N GLY A 94 6.76 -2.15 35.75
CA GLY A 94 7.41 -0.94 36.21
C GLY A 94 7.22 0.26 35.26
N THR A 95 7.53 1.44 35.82
CA THR A 95 7.52 2.71 35.09
C THR A 95 8.95 3.27 35.04
N TYR A 96 9.43 3.61 33.87
CA TYR A 96 10.68 4.30 33.67
C TYR A 96 10.42 5.74 33.17
N TYR A 97 11.00 6.71 33.82
CA TYR A 97 10.98 8.11 33.46
C TYR A 97 12.35 8.48 32.92
N PHE A 98 12.41 8.81 31.65
CA PHE A 98 13.64 9.19 30.97
C PHE A 98 13.96 10.68 31.15
N MET A 99 15.22 11.03 31.05
CA MET A 99 15.69 12.42 31.18
C MET A 99 15.04 13.36 30.12
N ASN A 100 14.73 12.84 28.94
CA ASN A 100 14.08 13.59 27.86
C ASN A 100 12.54 13.71 28.01
N ASN A 101 11.99 13.44 29.20
CA ASN A 101 10.57 13.46 29.54
C ASN A 101 9.73 12.36 28.83
N ASN A 102 10.37 11.39 28.22
CA ASN A 102 9.65 10.18 27.81
C ASN A 102 9.30 9.35 29.05
N LYS A 103 8.26 8.52 28.94
CA LYS A 103 7.84 7.62 30.01
C LYS A 103 7.44 6.27 29.44
N TYR A 104 8.05 5.21 29.92
CA TYR A 104 7.63 3.85 29.64
C TYR A 104 6.87 3.27 30.82
N VAL A 105 5.76 2.59 30.57
CA VAL A 105 4.96 1.86 31.55
C VAL A 105 4.68 0.48 31.02
N GLY A 106 5.22 -0.56 31.63
CA GLY A 106 5.03 -1.90 31.08
C GLY A 106 5.85 -2.97 31.77
N LEU A 107 5.99 -4.08 31.08
CA LEU A 107 6.73 -5.23 31.55
C LEU A 107 8.23 -5.08 31.28
N TRP A 108 9.02 -5.58 32.23
CA TRP A 108 10.48 -5.58 32.23
C TRP A 108 11.00 -7.00 32.45
N PHE A 109 12.07 -7.34 31.78
CA PHE A 109 12.78 -8.60 31.99
C PHE A 109 14.29 -8.37 31.89
N ARG A 110 14.97 -8.51 33.04
CA ARG A 110 16.43 -8.35 33.15
C ARG A 110 16.92 -7.04 32.56
N ASP A 111 16.38 -5.93 33.05
CA ASP A 111 16.68 -4.53 32.65
C ASP A 111 16.22 -4.13 31.25
N TYR A 112 15.53 -5.00 30.49
CA TYR A 112 14.97 -4.70 29.16
C TYR A 112 13.46 -4.51 29.22
N GLN A 113 12.94 -3.60 28.43
CA GLN A 113 11.52 -3.54 28.09
C GLN A 113 11.15 -4.81 27.34
N GLN A 114 10.16 -5.54 27.85
CA GLN A 114 9.80 -6.87 27.35
C GLN A 114 8.31 -7.12 27.53
N GLY A 115 7.67 -7.77 26.53
CA GLY A 115 6.23 -8.03 26.58
C GLY A 115 5.41 -6.77 26.31
N TYR A 116 4.22 -6.63 26.93
CA TYR A 116 3.35 -5.49 26.67
C TYR A 116 3.75 -4.25 27.49
N GLY A 117 3.79 -3.08 26.81
CA GLY A 117 4.09 -1.80 27.46
C GLY A 117 3.65 -0.60 26.62
N VAL A 118 3.61 0.55 27.29
CA VAL A 118 3.22 1.82 26.71
C VAL A 118 4.38 2.82 26.86
N MET A 119 4.82 3.37 25.73
CA MET A 119 5.76 4.49 25.68
C MET A 119 4.99 5.78 25.41
N TYR A 120 5.16 6.75 26.27
CA TYR A 120 4.72 8.12 26.08
C TYR A 120 5.94 8.96 25.72
N TYR A 121 5.90 9.61 24.57
CA TYR A 121 6.97 10.47 24.09
C TYR A 121 6.72 11.92 24.48
N TYR A 122 7.77 12.70 24.71
CA TYR A 122 7.69 14.10 25.10
C TYR A 122 6.98 15.00 24.09
N ASN A 123 6.99 14.59 22.80
CA ASN A 123 6.32 15.30 21.70
C ASN A 123 4.82 15.02 21.62
N GLY A 124 4.26 14.22 22.56
CA GLY A 124 2.85 13.85 22.60
C GLY A 124 2.49 12.56 21.85
N ASP A 125 3.44 11.95 21.16
CA ASP A 125 3.25 10.64 20.54
C ASP A 125 3.10 9.55 21.62
N LYS A 126 2.48 8.45 21.24
CA LYS A 126 2.30 7.28 22.10
C LYS A 126 2.49 6.00 21.32
N TYR A 127 3.22 5.05 21.87
CA TYR A 127 3.20 3.67 21.39
C TYR A 127 2.65 2.76 22.49
N GLU A 128 1.75 1.87 22.12
CA GLU A 128 1.24 0.80 22.98
C GLU A 128 1.28 -0.53 22.24
N GLY A 129 1.97 -1.52 22.80
CA GLY A 129 2.17 -2.79 22.12
C GLY A 129 3.26 -3.65 22.75
N ASN A 130 3.71 -4.61 21.97
CA ASN A 130 4.72 -5.56 22.41
C ASN A 130 6.14 -5.01 22.20
N TRP A 131 7.00 -5.39 23.15
CA TRP A 131 8.40 -5.04 23.22
C TRP A 131 9.26 -6.29 23.36
N GLN A 132 10.44 -6.27 22.78
CA GLN A 132 11.46 -7.29 22.95
C GLN A 132 12.84 -6.64 22.97
N LYS A 133 13.53 -6.72 24.11
CA LYS A 133 14.86 -6.11 24.29
C LYS A 133 14.89 -4.63 23.86
N ASP A 134 14.00 -3.83 24.44
CA ASP A 134 13.83 -2.39 24.22
C ASP A 134 13.35 -1.98 22.81
N MET A 135 13.08 -2.92 21.92
CA MET A 135 12.56 -2.65 20.56
C MET A 135 11.08 -3.03 20.48
N ARG A 136 10.31 -2.25 19.71
CA ARG A 136 8.92 -2.56 19.36
C ARG A 136 8.91 -3.82 18.50
N GLN A 137 8.08 -4.80 18.88
CA GLN A 137 8.04 -6.13 18.27
C GLN A 137 6.62 -6.67 18.30
N GLY A 138 6.21 -7.47 17.27
CA GLY A 138 4.87 -8.03 17.22
C GLY A 138 3.79 -6.98 17.02
N LYS A 139 2.63 -7.12 17.67
CA LYS A 139 1.51 -6.17 17.48
C LYS A 139 1.65 -4.93 18.35
N GLY A 140 1.32 -3.77 17.77
CA GLY A 140 1.30 -2.51 18.49
C GLY A 140 0.65 -1.38 17.72
N LYS A 141 0.26 -0.35 18.46
CA LYS A 141 -0.33 0.89 17.93
C LYS A 141 0.58 2.07 18.24
N TYR A 142 0.95 2.82 17.23
CA TYR A 142 1.64 4.10 17.36
C TYR A 142 0.67 5.22 17.02
N THR A 143 0.40 6.10 17.95
CA THR A 143 -0.47 7.27 17.77
C THR A 143 0.42 8.51 17.79
N PHE A 144 0.35 9.30 16.74
CA PHE A 144 1.04 10.58 16.64
C PHE A 144 0.27 11.67 17.40
N ALA A 145 0.94 12.70 17.83
CA ALA A 145 0.32 13.86 18.50
C ALA A 145 -0.71 14.56 17.60
N SER A 146 -0.58 14.44 16.27
CA SER A 146 -1.55 14.93 15.28
C SER A 146 -2.89 14.18 15.28
N GLY A 147 -2.96 13.02 15.92
CA GLY A 147 -4.10 12.11 15.85
C GLY A 147 -3.98 11.01 14.79
N ALA A 148 -3.05 11.12 13.84
CA ALA A 148 -2.70 10.04 12.94
C ALA A 148 -2.26 8.80 13.73
N TYR A 149 -2.44 7.60 13.15
CA TYR A 149 -1.96 6.40 13.84
C TYR A 149 -1.63 5.26 12.88
N TYR A 150 -0.71 4.42 13.34
CA TYR A 150 -0.43 3.10 12.76
C TYR A 150 -0.82 2.02 13.77
N GLU A 151 -1.54 1.01 13.31
CA GLU A 151 -1.87 -0.17 14.10
C GLU A 151 -1.56 -1.43 13.29
N GLY A 152 -0.61 -2.23 13.76
CA GLY A 152 -0.14 -3.37 12.97
C GLY A 152 1.03 -4.11 13.60
N GLU A 153 1.74 -4.81 12.74
CA GLU A 153 2.90 -5.60 13.12
C GLU A 153 4.18 -4.76 13.09
N TRP A 154 5.05 -5.03 14.06
CA TRP A 154 6.35 -4.38 14.25
C TRP A 154 7.46 -5.43 14.30
N LYS A 155 8.58 -5.10 13.76
CA LYS A 155 9.81 -5.87 13.86
C LYS A 155 11.00 -4.93 13.97
N ASP A 156 11.78 -5.08 15.04
CA ASP A 156 12.99 -4.30 15.29
C ASP A 156 12.75 -2.79 15.10
N ASP A 157 11.72 -2.25 15.80
CA ASP A 157 11.26 -0.85 15.75
C ASP A 157 10.69 -0.37 14.42
N GLN A 158 10.51 -1.25 13.43
CA GLN A 158 9.98 -0.89 12.11
C GLN A 158 8.58 -1.49 11.90
N LYS A 159 7.72 -0.74 11.18
CA LYS A 159 6.47 -1.28 10.65
C LYS A 159 6.80 -2.43 9.70
N ASN A 160 6.26 -3.63 9.96
CA ASN A 160 6.58 -4.82 9.20
C ASN A 160 5.42 -5.81 9.28
N GLY A 161 5.09 -6.50 8.18
CA GLY A 161 3.93 -7.37 8.14
C GLY A 161 2.62 -6.61 7.89
N LYS A 162 1.50 -7.10 8.40
CA LYS A 162 0.19 -6.49 8.17
C LYS A 162 -0.04 -5.29 9.09
N GLY A 163 -0.54 -4.18 8.53
CA GLY A 163 -0.87 -3.00 9.32
C GLY A 163 -1.77 -2.01 8.62
N PHE A 164 -2.46 -1.24 9.45
CA PHE A 164 -3.35 -0.15 9.05
C PHE A 164 -2.72 1.19 9.46
N PHE A 165 -2.71 2.15 8.56
CA PHE A 165 -2.30 3.52 8.82
C PHE A 165 -3.45 4.48 8.50
N ASP A 166 -3.75 5.36 9.42
CA ASP A 166 -4.65 6.49 9.23
C ASP A 166 -3.85 7.79 9.38
N TRP A 167 -3.81 8.60 8.33
CA TRP A 167 -3.08 9.87 8.34
C TRP A 167 -3.82 11.00 9.04
N GLY A 168 -5.12 10.80 9.36
CA GLY A 168 -5.95 11.81 10.02
C GLY A 168 -6.49 12.88 9.08
N ASP A 169 -6.15 12.83 7.80
CA ASP A 169 -6.63 13.74 6.74
C ASP A 169 -7.71 13.10 5.84
N GLY A 170 -8.17 11.91 6.18
CA GLY A 170 -9.06 11.08 5.38
C GLY A 170 -8.35 10.03 4.53
N THR A 171 -7.03 10.12 4.42
CA THR A 171 -6.21 9.09 3.75
C THR A 171 -5.98 7.91 4.69
N THR A 172 -6.17 6.67 4.19
CA THR A 172 -5.89 5.45 4.96
C THR A 172 -5.20 4.41 4.09
N TYR A 173 -4.40 3.56 4.73
CA TYR A 173 -3.82 2.38 4.09
C TYR A 173 -4.02 1.13 4.95
N ASP A 174 -4.54 0.07 4.36
CA ASP A 174 -4.64 -1.27 4.96
C ASP A 174 -3.89 -2.26 4.08
N GLY A 175 -2.78 -2.79 4.55
CA GLY A 175 -1.95 -3.66 3.73
C GLY A 175 -0.66 -4.11 4.38
N MET A 176 0.24 -4.59 3.54
CA MET A 176 1.54 -5.11 3.94
C MET A 176 2.59 -3.99 4.02
N TRP A 177 3.46 -4.12 5.01
CA TRP A 177 4.56 -3.21 5.31
C TRP A 177 5.88 -3.98 5.34
N LEU A 178 6.93 -3.36 4.90
CA LEU A 178 8.31 -3.85 5.00
C LEU A 178 9.24 -2.68 5.32
N ASN A 179 9.93 -2.75 6.46
CA ASN A 179 10.89 -1.73 6.90
C ASN A 179 10.33 -0.30 6.81
N ASN A 180 9.15 -0.07 7.40
CA ASN A 180 8.39 1.19 7.43
C ASN A 180 7.73 1.61 6.11
N GLN A 181 7.91 0.90 5.00
CA GLN A 181 7.36 1.22 3.68
C GLN A 181 6.20 0.28 3.32
N ARG A 182 5.20 0.78 2.58
CA ARG A 182 4.16 -0.05 1.98
C ARG A 182 4.80 -0.99 0.97
N SER A 183 4.53 -2.30 1.08
CA SER A 183 5.13 -3.33 0.23
C SER A 183 4.22 -4.55 0.17
N GLY A 184 4.09 -5.18 -1.00
CA GLY A 184 3.13 -6.26 -1.21
C GLY A 184 1.71 -5.74 -1.40
N LYS A 185 0.69 -6.52 -1.06
CA LYS A 185 -0.72 -6.16 -1.31
C LYS A 185 -1.26 -5.20 -0.26
N GLY A 186 -2.04 -4.22 -0.72
CA GLY A 186 -2.70 -3.27 0.17
C GLY A 186 -3.74 -2.42 -0.54
N THR A 187 -4.59 -1.79 0.27
CA THR A 187 -5.63 -0.84 -0.17
C THR A 187 -5.30 0.53 0.39
N ASN A 188 -5.13 1.52 -0.46
CA ASN A 188 -5.03 2.92 -0.09
C ASN A 188 -6.34 3.63 -0.47
N LYS A 189 -6.96 4.30 0.49
CA LYS A 189 -8.03 5.26 0.26
C LYS A 189 -7.43 6.64 0.39
N TYR A 190 -7.65 7.48 -0.59
CA TYR A 190 -7.17 8.87 -0.60
C TYR A 190 -8.22 9.82 -0.06
N ALA A 191 -7.79 10.97 0.43
CA ALA A 191 -8.68 11.98 1.02
C ALA A 191 -9.71 12.54 0.02
N ASP A 192 -9.38 12.54 -1.27
CA ASP A 192 -10.25 12.96 -2.37
C ASP A 192 -11.32 11.93 -2.75
N GLY A 193 -11.29 10.73 -2.17
CA GLY A 193 -12.22 9.64 -2.43
C GLY A 193 -11.73 8.58 -3.41
N ASP A 194 -10.57 8.77 -4.02
CA ASP A 194 -9.92 7.75 -4.85
C ASP A 194 -9.54 6.52 -4.01
N VAL A 195 -9.50 5.35 -4.65
CA VAL A 195 -9.09 4.10 -3.98
C VAL A 195 -8.17 3.30 -4.89
N TYR A 196 -6.99 2.97 -4.39
CA TYR A 196 -6.11 1.99 -5.03
C TYR A 196 -6.10 0.68 -4.25
N ILE A 197 -6.29 -0.43 -4.95
CA ILE A 197 -6.23 -1.79 -4.42
C ILE A 197 -5.23 -2.57 -5.27
N GLY A 198 -4.08 -2.91 -4.72
CA GLY A 198 -3.04 -3.54 -5.55
C GLY A 198 -1.74 -3.80 -4.83
N GLU A 199 -0.72 -4.00 -5.64
CA GLU A 199 0.63 -4.28 -5.18
C GLU A 199 1.45 -3.00 -5.03
N TRP A 200 2.32 -3.01 -4.02
CA TRP A 200 3.17 -1.90 -3.62
C TRP A 200 4.62 -2.36 -3.53
N LEU A 201 5.53 -1.48 -3.89
CA LEU A 201 6.96 -1.66 -3.69
C LEU A 201 7.57 -0.33 -3.23
N ASN A 202 8.13 -0.30 -2.02
CA ASN A 202 8.77 0.88 -1.43
C ASN A 202 7.88 2.14 -1.52
N ASP A 203 6.64 2.04 -1.01
CA ASP A 203 5.63 3.10 -1.01
C ASP A 203 5.05 3.48 -2.39
N ILE A 204 5.45 2.81 -3.47
CA ILE A 204 5.02 3.10 -4.83
C ILE A 204 4.14 1.96 -5.35
N GLN A 205 3.09 2.27 -6.10
CA GLN A 205 2.25 1.31 -6.81
C GLN A 205 3.11 0.54 -7.83
N ASN A 206 3.11 -0.80 -7.73
CA ASN A 206 3.94 -1.63 -8.60
C ASN A 206 3.36 -3.05 -8.68
N GLY A 207 3.22 -3.60 -9.89
CA GLY A 207 2.57 -4.88 -10.13
C GLY A 207 1.10 -4.72 -10.54
N LYS A 208 0.23 -5.64 -10.15
CA LYS A 208 -1.19 -5.59 -10.50
C LYS A 208 -1.97 -4.69 -9.54
N GLY A 209 -2.89 -3.87 -10.11
CA GLY A 209 -3.71 -2.98 -9.30
C GLY A 209 -5.03 -2.59 -9.94
N ILE A 210 -5.95 -2.19 -9.08
CA ILE A 210 -7.24 -1.58 -9.44
C ILE A 210 -7.25 -0.17 -8.84
N TYR A 211 -7.45 0.82 -9.68
CA TYR A 211 -7.65 2.20 -9.26
C TYR A 211 -9.10 2.60 -9.52
N LYS A 212 -9.79 3.00 -8.49
CA LYS A 212 -11.16 3.53 -8.55
C LYS A 212 -11.09 5.04 -8.31
N PHE A 213 -11.42 5.79 -9.32
CA PHE A 213 -11.48 7.23 -9.23
C PHE A 213 -12.78 7.68 -8.56
N GLN A 214 -12.75 8.81 -7.87
CA GLN A 214 -13.93 9.41 -7.24
C GLN A 214 -15.05 9.70 -8.25
N ASN A 215 -14.69 10.04 -9.49
CA ASN A 215 -15.65 10.31 -10.56
C ASN A 215 -16.37 9.05 -11.09
N GLY A 216 -16.04 7.86 -10.59
CA GLY A 216 -16.64 6.59 -11.01
C GLY A 216 -15.82 5.80 -12.04
N ASP A 217 -14.77 6.38 -12.61
CA ASP A 217 -13.86 5.65 -13.49
C ASP A 217 -13.14 4.52 -12.75
N VAL A 218 -12.79 3.45 -13.46
CA VAL A 218 -12.03 2.33 -12.90
C VAL A 218 -10.95 1.89 -13.87
N TYR A 219 -9.71 1.87 -13.41
CA TYR A 219 -8.62 1.19 -14.11
C TYR A 219 -8.26 -0.11 -13.40
N GLU A 220 -8.01 -1.17 -14.18
CA GLU A 220 -7.50 -2.46 -13.71
C GLU A 220 -6.38 -2.90 -14.64
N GLY A 221 -5.15 -3.05 -14.13
CA GLY A 221 -4.01 -3.40 -14.97
C GLY A 221 -2.68 -3.39 -14.25
N ASP A 222 -1.62 -3.26 -15.05
CA ASP A 222 -0.23 -3.25 -14.58
C ASP A 222 0.22 -1.84 -14.19
N TYR A 223 1.06 -1.78 -13.16
CA TYR A 223 1.74 -0.58 -12.67
C TYR A 223 3.25 -0.81 -12.59
N VAL A 224 4.03 0.17 -13.01
CA VAL A 224 5.47 0.24 -12.77
C VAL A 224 5.80 1.67 -12.33
N GLN A 225 6.46 1.81 -11.19
CA GLN A 225 6.85 3.11 -10.63
C GLN A 225 5.68 4.11 -10.51
N GLY A 226 4.50 3.62 -10.14
CA GLY A 226 3.29 4.43 -10.00
C GLY A 226 2.52 4.70 -11.28
N GLU A 227 3.07 4.35 -12.44
CA GLU A 227 2.47 4.61 -13.73
C GLU A 227 1.76 3.38 -14.30
N ARG A 228 0.59 3.58 -14.93
CA ARG A 228 -0.11 2.52 -15.67
C ARG A 228 0.73 2.09 -16.85
N THR A 229 0.97 0.78 -16.99
CA THR A 229 1.81 0.21 -18.04
C THR A 229 1.30 -1.15 -18.48
N GLY A 230 1.92 -1.77 -19.50
CA GLY A 230 1.56 -3.10 -19.94
C GLY A 230 0.09 -3.22 -20.36
N THR A 231 -0.61 -4.26 -19.93
CA THR A 231 -2.01 -4.49 -20.30
C THR A 231 -2.95 -4.03 -19.21
N GLY A 232 -4.07 -3.39 -19.61
CA GLY A 232 -5.06 -2.92 -18.66
C GLY A 232 -6.44 -2.73 -19.28
N ILE A 233 -7.41 -2.56 -18.40
CA ILE A 233 -8.80 -2.23 -18.70
C ILE A 233 -9.11 -0.90 -18.02
N PHE A 234 -9.59 0.06 -18.80
CA PHE A 234 -10.14 1.31 -18.28
C PHE A 234 -11.65 1.35 -18.55
N LYS A 235 -12.45 1.43 -17.52
CA LYS A 235 -13.90 1.60 -17.57
C LYS A 235 -14.22 3.03 -17.17
N TYR A 236 -14.81 3.77 -18.04
CA TYR A 236 -15.24 5.15 -17.80
C TYR A 236 -16.63 5.18 -17.16
N GLU A 237 -16.90 6.14 -16.35
CA GLU A 237 -18.21 6.35 -15.70
C GLU A 237 -19.33 6.49 -16.72
N ASN A 238 -19.04 7.14 -17.86
CA ASN A 238 -19.99 7.30 -18.96
C ASN A 238 -20.35 6.00 -19.70
N GLY A 239 -19.78 4.85 -19.30
CA GLY A 239 -20.01 3.54 -19.91
C GLY A 239 -19.04 3.16 -21.02
N ASP A 240 -18.12 4.04 -21.43
CA ASP A 240 -17.05 3.69 -22.35
C ASP A 240 -16.07 2.69 -21.71
N LYS A 241 -15.36 1.95 -22.55
CA LYS A 241 -14.37 0.98 -22.09
C LYS A 241 -13.18 0.90 -23.04
N TYR A 242 -11.99 0.97 -22.48
CA TYR A 242 -10.76 0.63 -23.18
C TYR A 242 -10.17 -0.67 -22.62
N THR A 243 -9.69 -1.53 -23.51
CA THR A 243 -8.93 -2.73 -23.16
C THR A 243 -7.72 -2.81 -24.08
N GLY A 244 -6.51 -2.73 -23.53
CA GLY A 244 -5.32 -2.69 -24.36
C GLY A 244 -4.06 -2.34 -23.60
N MET A 245 -3.05 -1.89 -24.35
CA MET A 245 -1.74 -1.55 -23.82
C MET A 245 -1.71 -0.11 -23.32
N PHE A 246 -0.92 0.09 -22.25
CA PHE A 246 -0.60 1.36 -21.63
C PHE A 246 0.92 1.56 -21.57
N LYS A 247 1.35 2.80 -21.67
CA LYS A 247 2.71 3.23 -21.46
C LYS A 247 2.71 4.61 -20.81
N GLU A 248 3.42 4.75 -19.69
CA GLU A 248 3.53 6.03 -18.97
C GLU A 248 2.16 6.68 -18.72
N GLY A 249 1.19 5.86 -18.28
CA GLY A 249 -0.16 6.30 -17.97
C GLY A 249 -1.12 6.45 -19.16
N ASN A 250 -0.63 6.47 -20.42
CA ASN A 250 -1.42 6.70 -21.62
C ASN A 250 -1.76 5.39 -22.36
N LYS A 251 -2.86 5.38 -23.14
CA LYS A 251 -3.14 4.30 -24.11
C LYS A 251 -2.05 4.35 -25.19
N ASP A 252 -1.27 3.28 -25.31
CA ASP A 252 -0.15 3.19 -26.24
C ASP A 252 0.07 1.72 -26.65
N GLY A 253 0.14 1.42 -27.95
CA GLY A 253 0.18 0.09 -28.50
C GLY A 253 -1.18 -0.41 -28.98
N MET A 254 -1.40 -1.72 -28.97
CA MET A 254 -2.67 -2.32 -29.44
C MET A 254 -3.76 -2.23 -28.37
N GLY A 255 -4.97 -1.84 -28.79
CA GLY A 255 -6.11 -1.75 -27.88
C GLY A 255 -7.45 -1.64 -28.58
N THR A 256 -8.49 -1.96 -27.82
CA THR A 256 -9.89 -1.82 -28.23
C THR A 256 -10.60 -0.82 -27.34
N TYR A 257 -11.21 0.17 -27.95
CA TYR A 257 -12.11 1.12 -27.29
C TYR A 257 -13.53 0.84 -27.71
N VAL A 258 -14.43 0.71 -26.77
CA VAL A 258 -15.86 0.55 -26.99
C VAL A 258 -16.57 1.73 -26.36
N TRP A 259 -17.25 2.51 -27.20
CA TRP A 259 -18.06 3.64 -26.76
C TRP A 259 -19.43 3.17 -26.23
N GLN A 260 -20.00 3.91 -25.32
CA GLN A 260 -21.34 3.65 -24.77
C GLN A 260 -22.41 3.54 -25.86
N ASN A 261 -22.27 4.30 -26.96
CA ASN A 261 -23.20 4.26 -28.06
C ASN A 261 -23.17 2.96 -28.87
N GLY A 262 -22.21 2.06 -28.61
CA GLY A 262 -22.02 0.78 -29.28
C GLY A 262 -21.01 0.81 -30.44
N ASP A 263 -20.42 1.95 -30.75
CA ASP A 263 -19.26 2.00 -31.66
C ASP A 263 -18.05 1.30 -31.02
N SER A 264 -17.11 0.79 -31.83
CA SER A 264 -15.86 0.26 -31.31
C SER A 264 -14.69 0.51 -32.25
N TYR A 265 -13.52 0.78 -31.67
CA TYR A 265 -12.27 0.87 -32.42
C TYR A 265 -11.29 -0.18 -31.89
N THR A 266 -10.69 -0.94 -32.77
CA THR A 266 -9.60 -1.88 -32.45
C THR A 266 -8.42 -1.55 -33.33
N GLY A 267 -7.27 -1.24 -32.75
CA GLY A 267 -6.10 -0.87 -33.52
C GLY A 267 -4.97 -0.31 -32.66
N GLN A 268 -4.08 0.41 -33.33
CA GLN A 268 -2.91 1.03 -32.74
C GLN A 268 -3.29 2.36 -32.06
N TRP A 269 -2.67 2.61 -30.92
CA TRP A 269 -2.81 3.80 -30.10
C TRP A 269 -1.42 4.40 -29.83
N GLN A 270 -1.36 5.71 -29.72
CA GLN A 270 -0.18 6.44 -29.30
C GLN A 270 -0.62 7.69 -28.54
N ASN A 271 -0.12 7.86 -27.31
CA ASN A 271 -0.44 9.02 -26.46
C ASN A 271 -1.95 9.30 -26.41
N ASP A 272 -2.75 8.28 -26.04
CA ASP A 272 -4.22 8.31 -25.92
C ASP A 272 -5.00 8.49 -27.23
N MET A 273 -4.35 8.62 -28.39
CA MET A 273 -4.96 8.83 -29.68
C MET A 273 -4.84 7.59 -30.57
N GLN A 274 -5.85 7.32 -31.39
CA GLN A 274 -5.79 6.34 -32.46
C GLN A 274 -4.69 6.74 -33.44
N ASN A 275 -3.70 5.84 -33.67
CA ASN A 275 -2.54 6.18 -34.50
C ASN A 275 -1.95 4.91 -35.10
N GLY A 276 -1.91 4.79 -36.42
CA GLY A 276 -1.53 3.60 -37.16
C GLY A 276 -2.72 2.81 -37.70
N LYS A 277 -2.55 1.51 -37.93
CA LYS A 277 -3.61 0.65 -38.50
C LYS A 277 -4.70 0.36 -37.45
N GLY A 278 -5.95 0.44 -37.91
CA GLY A 278 -7.09 0.16 -37.05
C GLY A 278 -8.38 -0.13 -37.80
N LYS A 279 -9.35 -0.62 -37.05
CA LYS A 279 -10.71 -0.95 -37.49
C LYS A 279 -11.70 -0.25 -36.57
N LEU A 280 -12.53 0.61 -37.14
CA LEU A 280 -13.65 1.25 -36.47
C LEU A 280 -14.95 0.59 -36.96
N VAL A 281 -15.73 0.09 -36.02
CA VAL A 281 -17.06 -0.48 -36.27
C VAL A 281 -18.10 0.42 -35.66
N LYS A 282 -19.00 0.93 -36.47
CA LYS A 282 -20.11 1.76 -36.01
C LYS A 282 -21.30 0.90 -35.59
N LYS A 283 -22.11 1.37 -34.66
CA LYS A 283 -23.32 0.74 -34.18
C LYS A 283 -24.30 0.41 -35.33
N ASN A 284 -24.34 1.24 -36.37
CA ASN A 284 -25.22 1.00 -37.55
C ASN A 284 -24.69 -0.12 -38.43
N GLY A 285 -23.51 -0.68 -38.17
CA GLY A 285 -22.89 -1.77 -38.95
C GLY A 285 -21.83 -1.32 -39.95
N ASP A 286 -21.59 -0.01 -40.11
CA ASP A 286 -20.49 0.46 -40.98
C ASP A 286 -19.15 0.06 -40.40
N VAL A 287 -18.23 -0.38 -41.25
CA VAL A 287 -16.88 -0.82 -40.85
C VAL A 287 -15.84 -0.03 -41.64
N PHE A 288 -14.95 0.61 -40.92
CA PHE A 288 -13.83 1.39 -41.46
C PHE A 288 -12.52 0.67 -41.14
N GLU A 289 -11.76 0.25 -42.11
CA GLU A 289 -10.48 -0.44 -41.94
C GLU A 289 -9.37 0.34 -42.69
N GLY A 290 -8.39 0.83 -41.96
CA GLY A 290 -7.33 1.62 -42.58
C GLY A 290 -6.37 2.25 -41.61
N THR A 291 -5.80 3.40 -42.02
CA THR A 291 -4.79 4.11 -41.27
C THR A 291 -5.41 5.32 -40.57
N PHE A 292 -5.02 5.49 -39.30
CA PHE A 292 -5.44 6.60 -38.45
C PHE A 292 -4.22 7.42 -38.02
N LYS A 293 -4.40 8.70 -37.85
CA LYS A 293 -3.40 9.60 -37.31
C LYS A 293 -4.07 10.65 -36.43
N ASN A 294 -3.59 10.76 -35.17
CA ASN A 294 -4.13 11.70 -34.18
C ASN A 294 -5.67 11.63 -34.08
N GLY A 295 -6.21 10.42 -34.01
CA GLY A 295 -7.64 10.16 -33.86
C GLY A 295 -8.49 10.30 -35.13
N LYS A 296 -7.91 10.63 -36.27
CA LYS A 296 -8.61 10.82 -37.55
C LYS A 296 -8.14 9.79 -38.58
N VAL A 297 -9.02 9.44 -39.51
CA VAL A 297 -8.62 8.66 -40.68
C VAL A 297 -7.62 9.47 -41.51
N ASP A 298 -6.44 8.88 -41.79
CA ASP A 298 -5.38 9.53 -42.57
C ASP A 298 -4.57 8.48 -43.31
N GLY A 299 -4.64 8.44 -44.61
CA GLY A 299 -4.09 7.41 -45.49
C GLY A 299 -5.13 6.55 -46.16
N GLU A 300 -4.74 5.36 -46.61
CA GLU A 300 -5.66 4.41 -47.26
C GLU A 300 -6.69 3.84 -46.29
N ILE A 301 -7.95 3.81 -46.73
CA ILE A 301 -9.04 3.22 -45.96
C ILE A 301 -9.98 2.42 -46.87
N ILE A 302 -10.56 1.37 -46.30
CA ILE A 302 -11.67 0.61 -46.87
C ILE A 302 -12.86 0.79 -45.91
N ILE A 303 -14.01 1.16 -46.49
CA ILE A 303 -15.25 1.28 -45.73
C ILE A 303 -16.25 0.29 -46.30
N HIS A 304 -16.83 -0.54 -45.47
CA HIS A 304 -17.98 -1.38 -45.76
C HIS A 304 -19.19 -0.79 -45.05
N TYR A 305 -20.14 -0.28 -45.83
CA TYR A 305 -21.35 0.29 -45.27
C TYR A 305 -22.39 -0.81 -44.97
N ALA A 306 -23.25 -0.54 -44.01
CA ALA A 306 -24.28 -1.48 -43.58
C ALA A 306 -25.32 -1.82 -44.68
N ASP A 307 -25.47 -0.93 -45.66
CA ASP A 307 -26.37 -1.13 -46.83
C ASP A 307 -25.76 -2.03 -47.90
N GLY A 308 -24.53 -2.52 -47.71
CA GLY A 308 -23.77 -3.34 -48.63
C GLY A 308 -22.89 -2.58 -49.61
N SER A 309 -22.93 -1.25 -49.61
CA SER A 309 -22.02 -0.43 -50.42
C SER A 309 -20.61 -0.43 -49.85
N ARG A 310 -19.63 -0.03 -50.66
CA ARG A 310 -18.22 -0.03 -50.29
C ARG A 310 -17.51 1.20 -50.81
N PHE A 311 -16.59 1.74 -50.03
CA PHE A 311 -15.63 2.76 -50.40
C PHE A 311 -14.21 2.24 -50.18
N LYS A 312 -13.32 2.49 -51.14
CA LYS A 312 -11.87 2.31 -50.98
C LYS A 312 -11.17 3.55 -51.50
N GLY A 313 -10.38 4.24 -50.68
CA GLY A 313 -9.73 5.44 -51.15
C GLY A 313 -8.78 6.07 -50.10
N MET A 314 -8.30 7.24 -50.43
CA MET A 314 -7.38 8.01 -49.62
C MET A 314 -8.13 9.05 -48.80
N TYR A 315 -7.70 9.20 -47.54
CA TYR A 315 -8.13 10.24 -46.62
C TYR A 315 -6.94 11.07 -46.17
N LYS A 316 -7.16 12.31 -45.87
CA LYS A 316 -6.22 13.21 -45.24
C LYS A 316 -6.94 14.02 -44.17
N ASN A 317 -6.44 13.97 -42.92
CA ASN A 317 -7.05 14.67 -41.79
C ASN A 317 -8.55 14.40 -41.60
N GLY A 318 -9.06 13.21 -41.96
CA GLY A 318 -10.44 12.81 -41.78
C GLY A 318 -11.36 13.14 -42.99
N MET A 319 -10.85 13.73 -44.07
CA MET A 319 -11.58 14.04 -45.31
C MET A 319 -11.09 13.19 -46.46
N ARG A 320 -11.99 12.79 -47.38
CA ARG A 320 -11.60 12.10 -48.61
C ARG A 320 -10.68 12.99 -49.42
N ASN A 321 -9.51 12.50 -49.78
CA ASN A 321 -8.51 13.30 -50.50
C ASN A 321 -7.61 12.39 -51.32
N GLY A 322 -7.70 12.43 -52.63
CA GLY A 322 -7.00 11.56 -53.56
C GLY A 322 -7.94 10.54 -54.25
N ASN A 323 -7.36 9.53 -54.85
CA ASN A 323 -8.10 8.53 -55.63
C ASN A 323 -9.03 7.68 -54.73
N ALA A 324 -10.21 7.38 -55.28
CA ALA A 324 -11.21 6.58 -54.62
C ALA A 324 -11.99 5.69 -55.60
N ILE A 325 -12.47 4.60 -55.06
CA ILE A 325 -13.39 3.66 -55.69
C ILE A 325 -14.61 3.54 -54.78
N GLU A 326 -15.77 3.81 -55.31
CA GLU A 326 -17.05 3.59 -54.63
C GLU A 326 -17.83 2.48 -55.39
N GLU A 327 -18.40 1.58 -54.64
CA GLU A 327 -19.29 0.51 -55.19
C GLU A 327 -20.60 0.54 -54.39
N ASN A 328 -21.71 0.72 -55.09
CA ASN A 328 -23.01 0.70 -54.45
C ASN A 328 -23.49 -0.74 -54.25
N LYS A 329 -24.59 -0.95 -53.52
CA LYS A 329 -25.20 -2.27 -53.25
C LYS A 329 -25.59 -3.03 -54.49
N ASP A 330 -25.82 -2.38 -55.62
CA ASP A 330 -26.22 -2.98 -56.91
C ASP A 330 -25.01 -3.35 -57.77
N GLY A 331 -23.78 -3.11 -57.29
CA GLY A 331 -22.53 -3.37 -57.99
C GLY A 331 -22.10 -2.28 -59.00
N MET A 332 -22.79 -1.13 -59.03
CA MET A 332 -22.36 0.01 -59.80
C MET A 332 -21.14 0.65 -59.17
N ARG A 333 -20.11 0.96 -59.97
CA ARG A 333 -18.82 1.42 -59.50
C ARG A 333 -18.44 2.79 -60.02
N PHE A 334 -18.07 3.72 -59.13
CA PHE A 334 -17.43 4.98 -59.42
C PHE A 334 -15.93 4.87 -59.14
N GLU A 335 -15.10 5.29 -60.06
CA GLU A 335 -13.66 5.45 -59.93
C GLU A 335 -13.31 6.94 -60.21
N GLY A 336 -12.73 7.63 -59.25
CA GLY A 336 -12.45 9.04 -59.40
C GLY A 336 -11.55 9.57 -58.27
N SER A 337 -11.51 10.88 -58.08
CA SER A 337 -10.74 11.50 -57.06
C SER A 337 -11.52 12.54 -56.25
N TYR A 338 -11.00 12.84 -55.06
CA TYR A 338 -11.55 13.80 -54.13
C TYR A 338 -10.50 14.80 -53.68
N VAL A 339 -10.92 16.02 -53.44
CA VAL A 339 -10.19 17.05 -52.73
C VAL A 339 -11.10 17.57 -51.60
N ASP A 340 -10.67 17.35 -50.35
CA ASP A 340 -11.39 17.76 -49.13
C ASP A 340 -12.89 17.44 -49.16
N ASP A 341 -13.20 16.13 -49.36
CA ASP A 341 -14.54 15.52 -49.48
C ASP A 341 -15.33 15.86 -50.77
N VAL A 342 -14.81 16.74 -51.60
CA VAL A 342 -15.46 17.16 -52.87
C VAL A 342 -14.88 16.34 -54.04
N ARG A 343 -15.72 15.82 -54.92
CA ARG A 343 -15.25 15.13 -56.15
C ARG A 343 -14.53 16.16 -57.00
N ASP A 344 -13.31 15.82 -57.43
CA ASP A 344 -12.47 16.70 -58.25
C ASP A 344 -11.55 15.82 -59.13
N GLY A 345 -11.42 16.16 -60.44
CA GLY A 345 -10.64 15.38 -61.42
C GLY A 345 -11.44 14.38 -62.26
N LYS A 346 -10.74 13.58 -63.01
CA LYS A 346 -11.36 12.58 -63.91
C LYS A 346 -12.14 11.50 -63.15
N PHE A 347 -13.25 11.06 -63.75
CA PHE A 347 -14.00 9.92 -63.23
C PHE A 347 -14.43 8.95 -64.32
N ILE A 348 -14.70 7.69 -63.91
CA ILE A 348 -15.29 6.61 -64.72
C ILE A 348 -16.36 5.95 -63.85
N GLU A 349 -17.55 5.77 -64.45
CA GLU A 349 -18.62 4.97 -63.87
C GLU A 349 -18.76 3.67 -64.65
N LYS A 350 -18.89 2.55 -63.93
CA LYS A 350 -19.01 1.19 -64.53
C LYS A 350 -20.25 0.50 -63.99
N ASP A 351 -20.85 -0.34 -64.85
CA ASP A 351 -21.89 -1.26 -64.42
C ASP A 351 -21.32 -2.43 -63.60
N ARG A 352 -22.18 -3.32 -63.05
CA ARG A 352 -21.81 -4.50 -62.28
C ARG A 352 -20.93 -5.50 -63.05
N ASN A 353 -20.92 -5.43 -64.39
CA ASN A 353 -20.11 -6.30 -65.25
C ASN A 353 -18.74 -5.66 -65.55
N GLY A 354 -18.49 -4.42 -65.12
CA GLY A 354 -17.29 -3.67 -65.38
C GLY A 354 -17.29 -2.83 -66.67
N ASN A 355 -18.42 -2.78 -67.41
CA ASN A 355 -18.52 -1.94 -68.59
C ASN A 355 -18.63 -0.47 -68.18
N ILE A 356 -17.93 0.40 -68.94
CA ILE A 356 -18.02 1.85 -68.74
C ILE A 356 -19.38 2.31 -69.21
N ILE A 357 -20.12 3.03 -68.37
CA ILE A 357 -21.43 3.60 -68.66
C ILE A 357 -21.39 5.13 -68.74
N LYS A 358 -20.43 5.74 -68.00
CA LYS A 358 -20.18 7.17 -68.04
C LYS A 358 -18.72 7.50 -67.74
N GLN A 359 -18.23 8.60 -68.29
CA GLN A 359 -16.93 9.14 -67.95
C GLN A 359 -16.94 10.66 -68.13
N GLY A 360 -15.93 11.33 -67.55
CA GLY A 360 -15.83 12.79 -67.63
C GLY A 360 -14.91 13.32 -66.56
N TYR A 361 -15.18 14.53 -66.09
CA TYR A 361 -14.44 15.10 -65.00
C TYR A 361 -15.33 15.92 -64.04
N TYR A 362 -14.86 16.08 -62.83
CA TYR A 362 -15.39 16.98 -61.81
C TYR A 362 -14.45 18.17 -61.68
N GLU A 363 -14.98 19.38 -61.55
CA GLU A 363 -14.29 20.59 -61.19
C GLU A 363 -15.00 21.19 -59.99
N SER A 364 -14.35 21.13 -58.80
CA SER A 364 -14.93 21.63 -57.54
C SER A 364 -16.35 21.07 -57.27
N GLY A 365 -16.59 19.82 -57.57
CA GLY A 365 -17.87 19.15 -57.37
C GLY A 365 -18.87 19.26 -58.52
N LEU A 366 -18.64 20.15 -59.49
CA LEU A 366 -19.46 20.25 -60.70
C LEU A 366 -19.06 19.16 -61.70
N ARG A 367 -20.07 18.42 -62.21
CA ARG A 367 -19.88 17.26 -63.09
C ARG A 367 -19.94 17.70 -64.58
N TYR A 368 -18.97 17.25 -65.36
CA TYR A 368 -18.90 17.43 -66.82
C TYR A 368 -18.76 16.01 -67.44
N GLU A 369 -19.70 15.61 -68.29
CA GLU A 369 -19.72 14.31 -68.99
C GLU A 369 -19.11 14.45 -70.40
N GLU A 370 -18.31 13.45 -70.82
CA GLU A 370 -17.77 13.31 -72.18
C GLU A 370 -18.63 12.39 -73.04
#